data_e251c02ff40b215281793e6ef74f1acd
#
_entry.id   e251c02ff40b215281793e6ef74f1acd
#
_cell.length_a   1.000
_cell.length_b   1.000
_cell.length_c   1.000
_cell.angle_alpha   90.00
_cell.angle_beta   90.00
_cell.angle_gamma   90.00
#
_symmetry.space_group_name_H-M   'P 1'
#
loop_
_entity.id
_entity.type
_entity.pdbx_description
1 polymer ?
#
loop_
_entity_poly.entity_id
_entity_poly.type
_entity_poly.pdbx_seq_one_letter_code
_entity_poly.pdbx_strand_id
1 'polypeptide(L)'
;MGDRLENLLVGNYLSGQLPLPDSALQGLLNISVEWYYRFGKRLDTMPRKWAGDQGEITPGNGTDLLTVHYDLPAHIFEQFLGRTMKYSMAFWEDGAIDLDGAQDAMMADLCRKMDMRDGLTVLDIGCGFGSFASFLLRRYPKCSVLGLTLSDTQYRYMVEKQQVPGHPLNTPRFRVAREDFSKTTVEEQFDRVVSIGVFEHLSNLQLALATIRTLVKDDGACLIHYIVYTKLIERFADYDMSQTFMRRYIFPHSRFWHDRELFNYQDDFRIDQYWFLNGRNYQRTLEAWQKNFQANWNAIRKIRGDDERSYRIWNYYFLFTRALFKGQGGRLVGNGQYLLRPR
;
A
#
# COMPACT_ATOMS: atom_id res chain seq x y z
N MET A 1 -25.97 -13.13 -7.96
CA MET A 1 -27.00 -12.32 -7.23
C MET A 1 -26.34 -11.35 -6.25
N GLY A 2 -25.21 -11.69 -5.59
CA GLY A 2 -24.50 -10.83 -4.64
C GLY A 2 -23.98 -9.51 -5.24
N ASP A 3 -23.34 -9.55 -6.41
CA ASP A 3 -22.71 -8.37 -7.00
C ASP A 3 -23.70 -7.30 -7.47
N ARG A 4 -24.86 -7.70 -7.98
CA ARG A 4 -25.90 -6.75 -8.37
C ARG A 4 -26.50 -6.03 -7.15
N LEU A 5 -26.72 -6.75 -6.06
CA LEU A 5 -27.23 -6.17 -4.82
C LEU A 5 -26.19 -5.25 -4.18
N GLU A 6 -24.92 -5.66 -4.14
CA GLU A 6 -23.83 -4.85 -3.63
C GLU A 6 -23.69 -3.54 -4.45
N ASN A 7 -23.66 -3.63 -5.78
CA ASN A 7 -23.58 -2.45 -6.64
C ASN A 7 -24.79 -1.52 -6.48
N LEU A 8 -25.98 -2.07 -6.24
CA LEU A 8 -27.18 -1.26 -5.97
C LEU A 8 -27.08 -0.54 -4.63
N LEU A 9 -26.65 -1.23 -3.57
CA LEU A 9 -26.46 -0.63 -2.23
C LEU A 9 -25.39 0.44 -2.25
N VAL A 10 -24.25 0.15 -2.87
CA VAL A 10 -23.15 1.13 -3.03
C VAL A 10 -23.62 2.32 -3.87
N GLY A 11 -24.29 2.09 -4.99
CA GLY A 11 -24.82 3.16 -5.85
C GLY A 11 -25.78 4.08 -5.11
N ASN A 12 -26.71 3.53 -4.34
CA ASN A 12 -27.68 4.30 -3.55
C ASN A 12 -27.00 5.06 -2.39
N TYR A 13 -25.99 4.48 -1.76
CA TYR A 13 -25.20 5.19 -0.76
C TYR A 13 -24.42 6.37 -1.39
N LEU A 14 -23.73 6.13 -2.50
CA LEU A 14 -22.95 7.16 -3.18
C LEU A 14 -23.80 8.31 -3.73
N SER A 15 -25.03 8.02 -4.19
CA SER A 15 -26.00 9.03 -4.66
C SER A 15 -26.69 9.78 -3.50
N GLY A 16 -26.58 9.30 -2.27
CA GLY A 16 -27.27 9.85 -1.11
C GLY A 16 -28.73 9.41 -0.99
N GLN A 17 -29.20 8.49 -1.82
CA GLN A 17 -30.54 7.92 -1.72
C GLN A 17 -30.69 6.95 -0.54
N LEU A 18 -29.57 6.44 0.00
CA LEU A 18 -29.52 5.59 1.18
C LEU A 18 -28.68 6.27 2.27
N PRO A 19 -29.26 7.15 3.08
CA PRO A 19 -28.56 7.89 4.14
C PRO A 19 -28.38 6.99 5.36
N LEU A 20 -27.37 6.11 5.33
CA LEU A 20 -27.01 5.28 6.48
C LEU A 20 -25.95 5.99 7.33
N PRO A 21 -26.09 5.99 8.68
CA PRO A 21 -25.01 6.39 9.57
C PRO A 21 -23.80 5.44 9.39
N ASP A 22 -22.60 5.98 9.57
CA ASP A 22 -21.35 5.20 9.42
C ASP A 22 -21.33 3.94 10.27
N SER A 23 -21.87 3.98 11.48
CA SER A 23 -21.95 2.82 12.39
C SER A 23 -22.81 1.70 11.81
N ALA A 24 -23.95 2.03 11.20
CA ALA A 24 -24.83 1.06 10.58
C ALA A 24 -24.18 0.45 9.31
N LEU A 25 -23.61 1.29 8.45
CA LEU A 25 -22.90 0.86 7.26
C LEU A 25 -21.70 -0.02 7.63
N GLN A 26 -20.90 0.36 8.64
CA GLN A 26 -19.79 -0.45 9.14
C GLN A 26 -20.26 -1.80 9.66
N GLY A 27 -21.41 -1.85 10.36
CA GLY A 27 -22.01 -3.10 10.82
C GLY A 27 -22.37 -4.03 9.68
N LEU A 28 -23.04 -3.52 8.65
CA LEU A 28 -23.41 -4.29 7.45
C LEU A 28 -22.17 -4.81 6.70
N LEU A 29 -21.15 -4.00 6.53
CA LEU A 29 -19.89 -4.38 5.89
C LEU A 29 -19.15 -5.47 6.67
N ASN A 30 -19.10 -5.35 7.99
CA ASN A 30 -18.50 -6.39 8.84
C ASN A 30 -19.23 -7.74 8.69
N ILE A 31 -20.58 -7.74 8.69
CA ILE A 31 -21.39 -8.95 8.49
C ILE A 31 -21.14 -9.53 7.09
N SER A 32 -21.07 -8.69 6.06
CA SER A 32 -20.81 -9.14 4.68
C SER A 32 -19.44 -9.83 4.57
N VAL A 33 -18.38 -9.23 5.11
CA VAL A 33 -17.02 -9.83 5.09
C VAL A 33 -16.99 -11.17 5.83
N GLU A 34 -17.61 -11.26 7.00
CA GLU A 34 -17.68 -12.50 7.76
C GLU A 34 -18.50 -13.58 7.04
N TRP A 35 -19.58 -13.19 6.35
CA TRP A 35 -20.38 -14.09 5.55
C TRP A 35 -19.57 -14.69 4.41
N TYR A 36 -18.85 -13.83 3.62
CA TYR A 36 -17.97 -14.30 2.55
C TYR A 36 -16.87 -15.21 3.07
N TYR A 37 -16.32 -14.91 4.26
CA TYR A 37 -15.35 -15.78 4.88
C TYR A 37 -15.90 -17.16 5.21
N ARG A 38 -17.12 -17.24 5.73
CA ARG A 38 -17.75 -18.51 6.16
C ARG A 38 -18.27 -19.32 5.00
N PHE A 39 -18.94 -18.70 4.08
CA PHE A 39 -19.72 -19.34 3.01
C PHE A 39 -19.18 -19.12 1.60
N GLY A 40 -18.15 -18.31 1.42
CA GLY A 40 -17.52 -18.11 0.13
C GLY A 40 -16.87 -19.39 -0.39
N LYS A 41 -16.98 -19.61 -1.69
CA LYS A 41 -16.37 -20.77 -2.35
C LYS A 41 -14.87 -20.76 -2.13
N ARG A 42 -14.35 -21.89 -1.65
CA ARG A 42 -12.91 -22.11 -1.44
C ARG A 42 -12.28 -22.57 -2.74
N LEU A 43 -11.02 -22.19 -2.92
CA LEU A 43 -10.17 -22.69 -3.98
C LEU A 43 -9.04 -23.50 -3.35
N ASP A 44 -8.67 -24.62 -3.95
CA ASP A 44 -7.57 -25.46 -3.49
C ASP A 44 -6.20 -24.87 -3.88
N THR A 45 -6.17 -24.14 -5.00
CA THR A 45 -4.95 -23.52 -5.53
C THR A 45 -5.26 -22.14 -6.09
N MET A 46 -4.24 -21.28 -6.15
CA MET A 46 -4.32 -20.01 -6.88
C MET A 46 -4.64 -20.26 -8.36
N PRO A 47 -5.58 -19.50 -8.95
CA PRO A 47 -5.85 -19.59 -10.37
C PRO A 47 -4.60 -19.26 -11.20
N ARG A 48 -4.16 -20.19 -12.06
CA ARG A 48 -2.96 -20.02 -12.91
C ARG A 48 -3.00 -18.82 -13.86
N LYS A 49 -4.17 -18.21 -14.08
CA LYS A 49 -4.33 -16.97 -14.85
C LYS A 49 -3.47 -15.80 -14.34
N TRP A 50 -2.96 -15.93 -13.14
CA TRP A 50 -2.15 -14.93 -12.48
C TRP A 50 -0.65 -15.01 -12.84
N ALA A 51 -0.22 -16.18 -13.30
CA ALA A 51 1.18 -16.42 -13.72
C ALA A 51 1.48 -15.92 -15.14
N GLY A 52 0.53 -15.25 -15.79
CA GLY A 52 0.58 -15.19 -17.26
C GLY A 52 0.36 -13.86 -17.94
N ASP A 53 0.35 -12.70 -17.29
CA ASP A 53 0.53 -11.45 -18.02
C ASP A 53 2.02 -11.29 -18.37
N GLN A 54 2.37 -12.00 -19.42
CA GLN A 54 3.73 -12.11 -19.95
C GLN A 54 4.09 -10.79 -20.65
N GLY A 55 4.77 -9.92 -19.99
CA GLY A 55 5.38 -8.77 -20.66
C GLY A 55 5.44 -7.48 -19.85
N GLU A 56 4.48 -7.19 -19.00
CA GLU A 56 4.48 -5.96 -18.20
C GLU A 56 4.48 -6.30 -16.71
N ILE A 57 5.34 -5.61 -15.94
CA ILE A 57 5.34 -5.71 -14.48
C ILE A 57 4.11 -5.02 -13.90
N THR A 58 3.76 -3.84 -14.44
CA THR A 58 2.60 -3.04 -14.01
C THR A 58 1.58 -2.95 -15.15
N PRO A 59 0.32 -3.36 -14.95
CA PRO A 59 -0.71 -3.26 -15.99
C PRO A 59 -0.93 -1.83 -16.45
N GLY A 60 -1.07 -1.62 -17.77
CA GLY A 60 -1.37 -0.30 -18.35
C GLY A 60 -0.33 0.77 -18.04
N ASN A 61 0.92 0.41 -17.82
CA ASN A 61 2.00 1.29 -17.39
C ASN A 61 1.71 2.09 -16.10
N GLY A 62 0.76 1.64 -15.28
CA GLY A 62 0.38 2.29 -14.02
C GLY A 62 -0.40 3.61 -14.15
N THR A 63 -0.68 4.08 -15.37
CA THR A 63 -1.29 5.41 -15.62
C THR A 63 -2.68 5.54 -15.00
N ASP A 64 -3.53 4.52 -15.13
CA ASP A 64 -4.89 4.55 -14.60
C ASP A 64 -4.90 4.62 -13.07
N LEU A 65 -3.97 3.91 -12.42
CA LEU A 65 -3.81 3.93 -10.97
C LEU A 65 -3.42 5.32 -10.46
N LEU A 66 -2.51 5.99 -11.16
CA LEU A 66 -2.07 7.34 -10.81
C LEU A 66 -3.22 8.33 -10.92
N THR A 67 -3.90 8.34 -12.07
CA THR A 67 -4.96 9.32 -12.38
C THR A 67 -6.12 9.25 -11.39
N VAL A 68 -6.51 8.04 -10.96
CA VAL A 68 -7.68 7.87 -10.09
C VAL A 68 -7.36 8.18 -8.63
N HIS A 69 -6.16 7.87 -8.14
CA HIS A 69 -5.91 7.89 -6.71
C HIS A 69 -4.64 8.61 -6.27
N TYR A 70 -3.50 8.36 -6.90
CA TYR A 70 -2.21 8.85 -6.39
C TYR A 70 -1.80 10.25 -6.88
N ASP A 71 -2.37 10.76 -7.96
CA ASP A 71 -2.10 12.11 -8.48
C ASP A 71 -3.08 13.18 -7.97
N LEU A 72 -3.78 12.89 -6.86
CA LEU A 72 -4.50 13.92 -6.14
C LEU A 72 -3.51 14.91 -5.49
N PRO A 73 -3.89 16.20 -5.35
CA PRO A 73 -3.01 17.18 -4.70
C PRO A 73 -2.47 16.71 -3.35
N ALA A 74 -1.16 16.83 -3.11
CA ALA A 74 -0.51 16.36 -1.88
C ALA A 74 -1.15 16.94 -0.61
N HIS A 75 -1.65 18.19 -0.67
CA HIS A 75 -2.34 18.85 0.44
C HIS A 75 -3.62 18.13 0.91
N ILE A 76 -4.24 17.30 0.06
CA ILE A 76 -5.37 16.43 0.48
C ILE A 76 -4.85 15.35 1.42
N PHE A 77 -3.76 14.69 1.05
CA PHE A 77 -3.13 13.64 1.85
C PHE A 77 -2.59 14.17 3.19
N GLU A 78 -2.05 15.38 3.20
CA GLU A 78 -1.62 16.08 4.43
C GLU A 78 -2.76 16.24 5.45
N GLN A 79 -4.02 16.30 5.01
CA GLN A 79 -5.16 16.44 5.91
C GLN A 79 -5.46 15.15 6.71
N PHE A 80 -5.04 13.98 6.25
CA PHE A 80 -5.45 12.75 6.94
C PHE A 80 -4.35 11.71 7.18
N LEU A 81 -3.22 11.72 6.46
CA LEU A 81 -2.18 10.70 6.60
C LEU A 81 -1.33 10.84 7.87
N GLY A 82 -1.37 12.00 8.55
CA GLY A 82 -0.49 12.30 9.67
C GLY A 82 0.87 12.90 9.24
N ARG A 83 1.73 13.17 10.21
CA ARG A 83 3.00 13.90 10.05
C ARG A 83 3.96 13.26 9.05
N THR A 84 4.00 11.95 9.00
CA THR A 84 4.98 11.21 8.17
C THR A 84 4.54 11.06 6.73
N MET A 85 3.32 11.39 6.39
CA MET A 85 2.73 11.17 5.05
C MET A 85 2.80 9.72 4.57
N LYS A 86 2.83 8.75 5.50
CA LYS A 86 2.88 7.32 5.18
C LYS A 86 1.50 6.82 4.75
N TYR A 87 1.36 6.47 3.47
CA TYR A 87 0.11 5.97 2.89
C TYR A 87 0.12 4.43 2.78
N SER A 88 0.40 3.77 3.89
CA SER A 88 0.34 2.32 4.04
C SER A 88 0.15 1.95 5.51
N MET A 89 -0.04 0.66 5.82
CA MET A 89 -0.29 0.18 7.17
C MET A 89 0.72 0.73 8.19
N ALA A 90 0.24 1.19 9.34
CA ALA A 90 1.03 1.49 10.52
C ALA A 90 1.06 0.30 11.50
N PHE A 91 1.97 0.26 12.46
CA PHE A 91 2.16 -0.85 13.39
C PHE A 91 1.78 -0.43 14.81
N TRP A 92 0.67 -0.99 15.30
CA TRP A 92 0.04 -0.58 16.55
C TRP A 92 0.29 -1.52 17.73
N GLU A 93 0.99 -2.65 17.48
CA GLU A 93 1.16 -3.69 18.51
C GLU A 93 2.23 -3.32 19.55
N ASP A 94 3.18 -2.45 19.22
CA ASP A 94 4.28 -2.03 20.11
C ASP A 94 3.89 -0.86 21.06
N GLY A 95 2.62 -0.77 21.43
CA GLY A 95 2.14 0.24 22.38
C GLY A 95 2.01 1.65 21.80
N ALA A 96 2.01 1.81 20.48
CA ALA A 96 1.76 3.08 19.84
C ALA A 96 0.38 3.63 20.24
N ILE A 97 0.35 4.88 20.70
CA ILE A 97 -0.86 5.54 21.21
C ILE A 97 -1.57 6.38 20.15
N ASP A 98 -0.86 6.79 19.11
CA ASP A 98 -1.37 7.62 18.01
C ASP A 98 -0.85 7.15 16.65
N LEU A 99 -1.35 7.77 15.58
CA LEU A 99 -1.00 7.43 14.21
C LEU A 99 0.49 7.64 13.90
N ASP A 100 1.06 8.74 14.34
CA ASP A 100 2.46 9.08 14.05
C ASP A 100 3.41 8.09 14.74
N GLY A 101 3.15 7.73 15.99
CA GLY A 101 3.90 6.71 16.72
C GLY A 101 3.77 5.32 16.07
N ALA A 102 2.57 4.95 15.60
CA ALA A 102 2.36 3.69 14.91
C ALA A 102 3.07 3.65 13.53
N GLN A 103 3.15 4.77 12.83
CA GLN A 103 3.89 4.87 11.58
C GLN A 103 5.41 4.78 11.82
N ASP A 104 5.93 5.46 12.83
CA ASP A 104 7.34 5.37 13.22
C ASP A 104 7.70 3.94 13.68
N ALA A 105 6.83 3.27 14.46
CA ALA A 105 7.00 1.87 14.87
C ALA A 105 7.09 0.92 13.68
N MET A 106 6.25 1.12 12.64
CA MET A 106 6.32 0.33 11.42
C MET A 106 7.65 0.50 10.69
N MET A 107 8.13 1.74 10.55
CA MET A 107 9.39 2.01 9.87
C MET A 107 10.59 1.47 10.67
N ALA A 108 10.52 1.52 11.99
CA ALA A 108 11.52 0.92 12.87
C ALA A 108 11.55 -0.62 12.76
N ASP A 109 10.37 -1.26 12.66
CA ASP A 109 10.23 -2.70 12.45
C ASP A 109 10.87 -3.14 11.12
N LEU A 110 10.62 -2.42 10.02
CA LEU A 110 11.26 -2.66 8.73
C LEU A 110 12.79 -2.54 8.82
N CYS A 111 13.29 -1.50 9.48
CA CYS A 111 14.72 -1.31 9.68
C CYS A 111 15.37 -2.46 10.46
N ARG A 112 14.71 -2.91 11.53
CA ARG A 112 15.17 -4.04 12.34
C ARG A 112 15.23 -5.34 11.52
N LYS A 113 14.20 -5.63 10.75
CA LYS A 113 14.10 -6.82 9.91
C LYS A 113 15.13 -6.85 8.78
N MET A 114 15.46 -5.69 8.22
CA MET A 114 16.51 -5.56 7.19
C MET A 114 17.94 -5.45 7.77
N ASP A 115 18.12 -5.53 9.07
CA ASP A 115 19.40 -5.27 9.71
C ASP A 115 20.02 -3.94 9.21
N MET A 116 19.23 -2.87 9.34
CA MET A 116 19.70 -1.53 8.94
C MET A 116 20.81 -1.04 9.85
N ARG A 117 21.87 -0.56 9.23
CA ARG A 117 23.05 0.04 9.88
C ARG A 117 23.36 1.38 9.25
N ASP A 118 24.06 2.23 10.00
CA ASP A 118 24.48 3.52 9.47
C ASP A 118 25.53 3.35 8.34
N GLY A 119 25.42 4.18 7.31
CA GLY A 119 26.33 4.16 6.15
C GLY A 119 25.86 3.30 4.99
N LEU A 120 24.73 2.58 5.09
CA LEU A 120 24.19 1.79 3.98
C LEU A 120 23.54 2.66 2.91
N THR A 121 23.58 2.17 1.66
CA THR A 121 22.84 2.71 0.53
C THR A 121 21.49 1.99 0.42
N VAL A 122 20.39 2.75 0.26
CA VAL A 122 19.03 2.23 0.25
C VAL A 122 18.28 2.67 -0.99
N LEU A 123 17.59 1.72 -1.65
CA LEU A 123 16.61 2.01 -2.68
C LEU A 123 15.19 1.80 -2.11
N ASP A 124 14.33 2.80 -2.25
CA ASP A 124 12.92 2.77 -1.85
C ASP A 124 12.04 2.76 -3.11
N ILE A 125 11.56 1.57 -3.50
CA ILE A 125 10.73 1.36 -4.70
C ILE A 125 9.28 1.68 -4.37
N GLY A 126 8.71 2.68 -5.05
CA GLY A 126 7.38 3.20 -4.74
C GLY A 126 7.38 4.00 -3.44
N CYS A 127 8.35 4.89 -3.30
CA CYS A 127 8.67 5.61 -2.05
C CYS A 127 7.55 6.53 -1.52
N GLY A 128 6.43 6.68 -2.25
CA GLY A 128 5.31 7.51 -1.86
C GLY A 128 5.73 8.97 -1.63
N PHE A 129 5.33 9.54 -0.52
CA PHE A 129 5.74 10.89 -0.11
C PHE A 129 7.09 10.95 0.62
N GLY A 130 7.91 9.90 0.51
CA GLY A 130 9.24 9.85 1.13
C GLY A 130 9.22 9.61 2.64
N SER A 131 8.17 8.98 3.16
CA SER A 131 8.00 8.71 4.59
C SER A 131 9.12 7.82 5.15
N PHE A 132 9.43 6.71 4.47
CA PHE A 132 10.50 5.79 4.90
C PHE A 132 11.88 6.43 4.75
N ALA A 133 12.15 7.13 3.64
CA ALA A 133 13.38 7.90 3.46
C ALA A 133 13.58 8.94 4.56
N SER A 134 12.53 9.71 4.89
CA SER A 134 12.56 10.69 5.98
C SER A 134 12.88 10.06 7.34
N PHE A 135 12.32 8.89 7.63
CA PHE A 135 12.62 8.14 8.85
C PHE A 135 14.08 7.68 8.88
N LEU A 136 14.57 7.05 7.80
CA LEU A 136 15.94 6.55 7.69
C LEU A 136 16.97 7.65 7.87
N LEU A 137 16.81 8.77 7.16
CA LEU A 137 17.77 9.86 7.15
C LEU A 137 17.90 10.57 8.50
N ARG A 138 16.83 10.54 9.33
CA ARG A 138 16.88 11.00 10.72
C ARG A 138 17.59 10.00 11.63
N ARG A 139 17.32 8.70 11.43
CA ARG A 139 17.77 7.63 12.33
C ARG A 139 19.20 7.19 12.05
N TYR A 140 19.63 7.25 10.78
CA TYR A 140 20.91 6.78 10.27
C TYR A 140 21.60 7.90 9.47
N PRO A 141 22.38 8.75 10.15
CA PRO A 141 22.88 10.00 9.57
C PRO A 141 23.95 9.84 8.47
N LYS A 142 24.44 8.62 8.23
CA LYS A 142 25.39 8.31 7.14
C LYS A 142 24.78 7.52 6.00
N CYS A 143 23.53 7.05 6.14
CA CYS A 143 22.83 6.38 5.06
C CYS A 143 22.48 7.33 3.91
N SER A 144 22.43 6.80 2.70
CA SER A 144 21.88 7.49 1.54
C SER A 144 20.67 6.72 0.98
N VAL A 145 19.70 7.45 0.44
CA VAL A 145 18.44 6.87 -0.07
C VAL A 145 18.17 7.41 -1.47
N LEU A 146 17.87 6.50 -2.40
CA LEU A 146 17.22 6.81 -3.66
C LEU A 146 15.77 6.36 -3.58
N GLY A 147 14.81 7.27 -3.79
CA GLY A 147 13.40 6.96 -3.91
C GLY A 147 12.96 6.91 -5.38
N LEU A 148 12.19 5.89 -5.76
CA LEU A 148 11.53 5.82 -7.06
C LEU A 148 10.02 5.95 -6.87
N THR A 149 9.37 6.78 -7.67
CA THR A 149 7.92 6.90 -7.72
C THR A 149 7.45 7.17 -9.14
N LEU A 150 6.28 6.64 -9.49
CA LEU A 150 5.60 6.98 -10.76
C LEU A 150 4.78 8.27 -10.66
N SER A 151 4.31 8.64 -9.46
CA SER A 151 3.41 9.77 -9.24
C SER A 151 4.14 11.11 -9.34
N ASP A 152 3.65 11.97 -10.23
CA ASP A 152 4.13 13.34 -10.36
C ASP A 152 3.88 14.15 -9.08
N THR A 153 2.72 13.99 -8.47
CA THR A 153 2.36 14.64 -7.21
C THR A 153 3.32 14.26 -6.07
N GLN A 154 3.64 12.98 -5.91
CA GLN A 154 4.56 12.51 -4.89
C GLN A 154 6.00 13.00 -5.15
N TYR A 155 6.43 12.94 -6.41
CA TYR A 155 7.74 13.43 -6.83
C TYR A 155 7.90 14.92 -6.50
N ARG A 156 6.96 15.76 -6.95
CA ARG A 156 6.99 17.21 -6.68
C ARG A 156 6.98 17.53 -5.21
N TYR A 157 6.16 16.84 -4.43
CA TYR A 157 6.13 16.99 -2.97
C TYR A 157 7.51 16.76 -2.36
N MET A 158 8.19 15.68 -2.71
CA MET A 158 9.53 15.39 -2.18
C MET A 158 10.58 16.40 -2.62
N VAL A 159 10.55 16.82 -3.89
CA VAL A 159 11.45 17.88 -4.41
C VAL A 159 11.22 19.20 -3.66
N GLU A 160 9.98 19.56 -3.39
CA GLU A 160 9.66 20.73 -2.56
C GLU A 160 10.20 20.59 -1.14
N LYS A 161 10.00 19.44 -0.49
CA LYS A 161 10.53 19.19 0.87
C LYS A 161 12.05 19.16 0.93
N GLN A 162 12.75 18.84 -0.17
CA GLN A 162 14.22 18.99 -0.25
C GLN A 162 14.70 20.45 -0.15
N GLN A 163 13.82 21.43 -0.41
CA GLN A 163 14.16 22.86 -0.29
C GLN A 163 13.82 23.43 1.09
N VAL A 164 13.15 22.65 1.97
CA VAL A 164 12.71 23.13 3.29
C VAL A 164 13.82 22.93 4.33
N PRO A 165 14.41 24.00 4.89
CA PRO A 165 15.43 23.88 5.92
C PRO A 165 14.94 23.05 7.12
N GLY A 166 15.76 22.10 7.57
CA GLY A 166 15.43 21.21 8.68
C GLY A 166 14.52 20.04 8.34
N HIS A 167 13.97 19.96 7.13
CA HIS A 167 13.23 18.77 6.69
C HIS A 167 14.19 17.59 6.47
N PRO A 168 13.85 16.35 6.86
CA PRO A 168 14.75 15.20 6.73
C PRO A 168 15.22 14.92 5.29
N LEU A 169 14.40 15.27 4.28
CA LEU A 169 14.76 15.13 2.86
C LEU A 169 15.67 16.27 2.36
N ASN A 170 15.84 17.35 3.12
CA ASN A 170 16.77 18.45 2.77
C ASN A 170 18.21 18.03 3.08
N THR A 171 18.75 17.15 2.28
CA THR A 171 20.11 16.62 2.43
C THR A 171 20.60 16.04 1.10
N PRO A 172 21.91 16.17 0.75
CA PRO A 172 22.47 15.55 -0.45
C PRO A 172 22.43 14.01 -0.44
N ARG A 173 22.15 13.40 0.71
CA ARG A 173 22.02 11.94 0.87
C ARG A 173 20.66 11.40 0.37
N PHE A 174 19.71 12.27 0.07
CA PHE A 174 18.42 11.89 -0.52
C PHE A 174 18.38 12.28 -1.98
N ARG A 175 18.06 11.30 -2.82
CA ARG A 175 17.75 11.50 -4.24
C ARG A 175 16.38 10.91 -4.51
N VAL A 176 15.64 11.50 -5.44
CA VAL A 176 14.36 10.98 -5.90
C VAL A 176 14.29 11.05 -7.43
N ALA A 177 13.74 10.00 -8.03
CA ALA A 177 13.47 9.96 -9.47
C ALA A 177 11.99 9.60 -9.71
N ARG A 178 11.39 10.24 -10.73
CA ARG A 178 10.08 9.87 -11.23
C ARG A 178 10.26 8.82 -12.32
N GLU A 179 10.33 7.58 -11.91
CA GLU A 179 10.57 6.43 -12.77
C GLU A 179 9.71 5.23 -12.41
N ASP A 180 9.34 4.48 -13.44
CA ASP A 180 8.86 3.11 -13.28
C ASP A 180 10.07 2.20 -13.04
N PHE A 181 10.12 1.55 -11.87
CA PHE A 181 11.23 0.66 -11.54
C PHE A 181 11.38 -0.50 -12.56
N SER A 182 10.29 -0.88 -13.24
CA SER A 182 10.29 -1.92 -14.26
C SER A 182 11.07 -1.53 -15.53
N LYS A 183 11.30 -0.24 -15.71
CA LYS A 183 12.00 0.37 -16.85
C LYS A 183 13.11 1.30 -16.37
N THR A 184 13.56 1.12 -15.12
CA THR A 184 14.53 2.03 -14.51
C THR A 184 15.86 2.02 -15.26
N THR A 185 16.46 3.19 -15.33
CA THR A 185 17.81 3.41 -15.87
C THR A 185 18.87 3.41 -14.78
N VAL A 186 18.49 3.10 -13.54
CA VAL A 186 19.42 3.02 -12.41
C VAL A 186 20.34 1.82 -12.59
N GLU A 187 21.65 2.08 -12.71
CA GLU A 187 22.69 1.05 -12.87
C GLU A 187 23.40 0.72 -11.53
N GLU A 188 23.23 1.57 -10.51
CA GLU A 188 23.85 1.36 -9.20
C GLU A 188 23.12 0.26 -8.41
N GLN A 189 23.87 -0.46 -7.59
CA GLN A 189 23.34 -1.46 -6.67
C GLN A 189 23.34 -0.95 -5.23
N PHE A 190 22.36 -1.42 -4.45
CA PHE A 190 22.09 -0.96 -3.10
C PHE A 190 22.31 -2.06 -2.06
N ASP A 191 22.75 -1.67 -0.87
CA ASP A 191 22.87 -2.59 0.26
C ASP A 191 21.50 -3.09 0.73
N ARG A 192 20.48 -2.23 0.63
CA ARG A 192 19.10 -2.56 0.96
C ARG A 192 18.15 -2.01 -0.09
N VAL A 193 17.22 -2.86 -0.49
CA VAL A 193 16.08 -2.44 -1.32
C VAL A 193 14.80 -2.66 -0.51
N VAL A 194 13.89 -1.70 -0.51
CA VAL A 194 12.60 -1.81 0.14
C VAL A 194 11.48 -1.47 -0.83
N SER A 195 10.36 -2.17 -0.70
CA SER A 195 9.14 -1.87 -1.44
C SER A 195 7.94 -1.99 -0.51
N ILE A 196 7.17 -0.93 -0.35
CA ILE A 196 6.06 -0.84 0.61
C ILE A 196 4.78 -0.44 -0.11
N GLY A 197 3.82 -1.38 -0.24
CA GLY A 197 2.52 -1.11 -0.86
C GLY A 197 2.58 -0.92 -2.37
N VAL A 198 3.44 -1.66 -3.05
CA VAL A 198 3.61 -1.63 -4.52
C VAL A 198 3.18 -2.94 -5.17
N PHE A 199 3.48 -4.07 -4.53
CA PHE A 199 3.24 -5.40 -5.11
C PHE A 199 1.76 -5.69 -5.34
N GLU A 200 0.86 -4.99 -4.69
CA GLU A 200 -0.58 -5.01 -4.95
C GLU A 200 -0.94 -4.54 -6.38
N HIS A 201 -0.06 -3.78 -7.01
CA HIS A 201 -0.27 -3.17 -8.32
C HIS A 201 0.49 -3.89 -9.44
N LEU A 202 1.22 -4.95 -9.11
CA LEU A 202 2.02 -5.69 -10.09
C LEU A 202 1.23 -6.87 -10.66
N SER A 203 1.51 -7.20 -11.93
CA SER A 203 0.94 -8.35 -12.63
C SER A 203 1.94 -9.48 -12.81
N ASN A 204 3.23 -9.18 -12.91
CA ASN A 204 4.29 -10.16 -13.14
C ASN A 204 5.33 -10.11 -12.03
N LEU A 205 5.15 -10.96 -11.00
CA LEU A 205 6.05 -11.01 -9.83
C LEU A 205 7.44 -11.55 -10.18
N GLN A 206 7.55 -12.52 -11.10
CA GLN A 206 8.83 -13.06 -11.51
C GLN A 206 9.70 -12.00 -12.17
N LEU A 207 9.14 -11.27 -13.12
CA LEU A 207 9.86 -10.19 -13.81
C LEU A 207 10.20 -9.03 -12.85
N ALA A 208 9.29 -8.70 -11.92
CA ALA A 208 9.54 -7.69 -10.89
C ALA A 208 10.74 -8.08 -10.01
N LEU A 209 10.81 -9.34 -9.56
CA LEU A 209 11.92 -9.84 -8.76
C LEU A 209 13.22 -9.87 -9.55
N ALA A 210 13.20 -10.31 -10.80
CA ALA A 210 14.37 -10.29 -11.68
C ALA A 210 14.92 -8.88 -11.87
N THR A 211 14.04 -7.88 -12.08
CA THR A 211 14.44 -6.47 -12.16
C THR A 211 15.03 -5.97 -10.83
N ILE A 212 14.38 -6.27 -9.70
CA ILE A 212 14.89 -5.88 -8.37
C ILE A 212 16.26 -6.52 -8.10
N ARG A 213 16.50 -7.75 -8.59
CA ARG A 213 17.79 -8.44 -8.41
C ARG A 213 18.95 -7.65 -8.99
N THR A 214 18.77 -6.98 -10.11
CA THR A 214 19.83 -6.15 -10.71
C THR A 214 20.20 -4.94 -9.85
N LEU A 215 19.33 -4.51 -8.94
CA LEU A 215 19.47 -3.33 -8.09
C LEU A 215 19.97 -3.67 -6.67
N VAL A 216 20.07 -4.94 -6.31
CA VAL A 216 20.53 -5.40 -4.99
C VAL A 216 21.94 -5.96 -5.10
N LYS A 217 22.87 -5.50 -4.23
CA LYS A 217 24.21 -6.09 -4.11
C LYS A 217 24.14 -7.57 -3.73
N ASP A 218 25.15 -8.36 -4.06
CA ASP A 218 25.16 -9.80 -3.80
C ASP A 218 25.08 -10.13 -2.28
N ASP A 219 25.62 -9.30 -1.42
CA ASP A 219 25.50 -9.38 0.04
C ASP A 219 24.36 -8.54 0.63
N GLY A 220 23.55 -7.94 -0.26
CA GLY A 220 22.45 -7.07 0.09
C GLY A 220 21.20 -7.82 0.54
N ALA A 221 20.13 -7.06 0.76
CA ALA A 221 18.81 -7.58 1.07
C ALA A 221 17.70 -6.75 0.45
N CYS A 222 16.60 -7.42 0.08
CA CYS A 222 15.36 -6.76 -0.31
C CYS A 222 14.25 -7.11 0.68
N LEU A 223 13.47 -6.11 1.13
CA LEU A 223 12.28 -6.32 1.93
C LEU A 223 11.05 -5.82 1.17
N ILE A 224 10.10 -6.73 0.97
CA ILE A 224 8.83 -6.45 0.31
C ILE A 224 7.73 -6.49 1.35
N HIS A 225 6.91 -5.43 1.42
CA HIS A 225 5.77 -5.29 2.31
C HIS A 225 4.54 -4.93 1.51
N TYR A 226 3.54 -5.81 1.49
CA TYR A 226 2.30 -5.59 0.73
C TYR A 226 1.10 -6.32 1.34
N ILE A 227 -0.12 -5.96 0.89
CA ILE A 227 -1.37 -6.55 1.36
C ILE A 227 -1.49 -7.98 0.85
N VAL A 228 -1.80 -8.90 1.77
CA VAL A 228 -2.02 -10.31 1.47
C VAL A 228 -3.28 -10.84 2.12
N TYR A 229 -3.85 -11.90 1.54
CA TYR A 229 -4.89 -12.69 2.18
C TYR A 229 -4.41 -14.12 2.47
N THR A 230 -4.96 -14.73 3.52
CA THR A 230 -4.47 -16.01 4.05
C THR A 230 -5.37 -17.20 3.69
N LYS A 231 -6.51 -16.98 3.05
CA LYS A 231 -7.47 -18.02 2.69
C LYS A 231 -7.92 -17.85 1.24
N LEU A 232 -7.70 -18.87 0.44
CA LEU A 232 -8.14 -18.91 -0.96
C LEU A 232 -9.66 -18.94 -1.04
N ILE A 233 -10.28 -17.78 -1.05
CA ILE A 233 -11.71 -17.58 -1.31
C ILE A 233 -11.84 -17.03 -2.73
N GLU A 234 -12.64 -17.66 -3.58
CA GLU A 234 -12.78 -17.33 -5.00
C GLU A 234 -12.97 -15.83 -5.23
N ARG A 235 -13.82 -15.17 -4.44
CA ARG A 235 -14.07 -13.73 -4.56
C ARG A 235 -12.83 -12.86 -4.33
N PHE A 236 -11.91 -13.25 -3.47
CA PHE A 236 -10.66 -12.52 -3.24
C PHE A 236 -9.58 -12.86 -4.26
N ALA A 237 -9.68 -14.08 -4.80
CA ALA A 237 -8.80 -14.57 -5.85
C ALA A 237 -9.30 -14.21 -7.26
N ASP A 238 -10.52 -13.69 -7.39
CA ASP A 238 -11.09 -13.34 -8.69
C ASP A 238 -10.39 -12.10 -9.26
N TYR A 239 -9.72 -12.31 -10.37
CA TYR A 239 -8.99 -11.26 -11.08
C TYR A 239 -9.93 -10.25 -11.76
N ASP A 240 -11.11 -10.68 -12.19
CA ASP A 240 -12.09 -9.82 -12.89
C ASP A 240 -13.03 -9.10 -11.91
N MET A 241 -12.42 -8.44 -10.93
CA MET A 241 -13.15 -7.56 -10.00
C MET A 241 -13.40 -6.15 -10.58
N SER A 242 -13.37 -5.97 -11.90
CA SER A 242 -13.52 -4.68 -12.57
C SER A 242 -14.81 -3.92 -12.17
N GLN A 243 -15.82 -4.64 -11.73
CA GLN A 243 -17.08 -4.06 -11.27
C GLN A 243 -17.14 -3.74 -9.78
N THR A 244 -16.09 -4.06 -9.01
CA THR A 244 -16.09 -3.74 -7.58
C THR A 244 -15.87 -2.25 -7.34
N PHE A 245 -16.41 -1.75 -6.21
CA PHE A 245 -16.20 -0.39 -5.76
C PHE A 245 -14.71 -0.01 -5.73
N MET A 246 -13.86 -0.89 -5.18
CA MET A 246 -12.42 -0.61 -5.03
C MET A 246 -11.74 -0.35 -6.37
N ARG A 247 -11.97 -1.19 -7.37
CA ARG A 247 -11.36 -1.01 -8.69
C ARG A 247 -11.93 0.15 -9.46
N ARG A 248 -13.23 0.40 -9.29
CA ARG A 248 -13.91 1.48 -10.03
C ARG A 248 -13.54 2.87 -9.52
N TYR A 249 -13.31 3.03 -8.22
CA TYR A 249 -13.20 4.35 -7.60
C TYR A 249 -11.89 4.62 -6.88
N ILE A 250 -11.11 3.58 -6.54
CA ILE A 250 -9.93 3.75 -5.68
C ILE A 250 -8.66 3.18 -6.34
N PHE A 251 -8.61 1.86 -6.55
CA PHE A 251 -7.40 1.17 -7.01
C PHE A 251 -7.69 0.33 -8.27
N PRO A 252 -7.76 0.94 -9.47
CA PRO A 252 -7.83 0.18 -10.70
C PRO A 252 -6.62 -0.76 -10.81
N HIS A 253 -6.84 -1.95 -11.34
CA HIS A 253 -5.83 -3.00 -11.55
C HIS A 253 -5.12 -3.53 -10.29
N SER A 254 -5.46 -3.07 -9.09
CA SER A 254 -4.88 -3.64 -7.86
C SER A 254 -5.45 -5.03 -7.57
N ARG A 255 -4.63 -5.85 -6.91
CA ARG A 255 -5.00 -7.19 -6.46
C ARG A 255 -4.41 -7.48 -5.10
N PHE A 256 -5.06 -8.36 -4.35
CA PHE A 256 -4.44 -8.95 -3.17
C PHE A 256 -3.86 -10.31 -3.55
N TRP A 257 -2.61 -10.54 -3.16
CA TRP A 257 -1.95 -11.80 -3.35
C TRP A 257 -2.20 -12.73 -2.17
N HIS A 258 -2.19 -14.04 -2.41
CA HIS A 258 -2.14 -14.99 -1.30
C HIS A 258 -0.78 -14.87 -0.59
N ASP A 259 -0.77 -15.03 0.74
CA ASP A 259 0.44 -14.83 1.55
C ASP A 259 1.59 -15.82 1.20
N ARG A 260 1.29 -16.89 0.48
CA ARG A 260 2.28 -17.86 -0.02
C ARG A 260 2.66 -17.67 -1.48
N GLU A 261 2.05 -16.71 -2.17
CA GLU A 261 2.28 -16.55 -3.61
C GLU A 261 3.74 -16.27 -3.95
N LEU A 262 4.40 -15.40 -3.20
CA LEU A 262 5.79 -15.01 -3.48
C LEU A 262 6.77 -16.19 -3.36
N PHE A 263 6.43 -17.24 -2.61
CA PHE A 263 7.27 -18.45 -2.48
C PHE A 263 7.40 -19.25 -3.78
N ASN A 264 6.54 -18.98 -4.78
CA ASN A 264 6.62 -19.62 -6.11
C ASN A 264 7.68 -18.97 -7.00
N TYR A 265 8.24 -17.80 -6.62
CA TYR A 265 9.14 -17.00 -7.44
C TYR A 265 10.49 -16.82 -6.72
N GLN A 266 11.31 -17.85 -6.67
CA GLN A 266 12.58 -17.84 -5.97
C GLN A 266 13.79 -18.09 -6.88
N ASP A 267 13.73 -17.75 -8.16
CA ASP A 267 14.84 -17.95 -9.09
C ASP A 267 16.00 -16.99 -8.79
N ASP A 268 15.69 -15.71 -8.57
CA ASP A 268 16.67 -14.64 -8.35
C ASP A 268 16.97 -14.39 -6.86
N PHE A 269 16.01 -14.73 -6.00
CA PHE A 269 16.10 -14.57 -4.56
C PHE A 269 15.68 -15.83 -3.83
N ARG A 270 16.22 -16.02 -2.63
CA ARG A 270 15.61 -16.88 -1.60
C ARG A 270 14.82 -16.03 -0.62
N ILE A 271 13.65 -16.51 -0.18
CA ILE A 271 12.94 -15.94 0.94
C ILE A 271 13.63 -16.41 2.23
N ASP A 272 14.30 -15.48 2.91
CA ASP A 272 15.05 -15.75 4.13
C ASP A 272 14.11 -15.77 5.35
N GLN A 273 13.19 -14.81 5.40
CA GLN A 273 12.17 -14.71 6.45
C GLN A 273 10.85 -14.18 5.90
N TYR A 274 9.76 -14.59 6.53
CA TYR A 274 8.40 -14.13 6.25
C TYR A 274 7.66 -13.83 7.54
N TRP A 275 6.94 -12.72 7.58
CA TRP A 275 6.06 -12.32 8.67
C TRP A 275 4.69 -11.94 8.12
N PHE A 276 3.64 -12.45 8.76
CA PHE A 276 2.29 -11.96 8.55
C PHE A 276 1.96 -10.94 9.65
N LEU A 277 1.64 -9.73 9.25
CA LEU A 277 1.17 -8.67 10.13
C LEU A 277 -0.36 -8.65 10.14
N ASN A 278 -0.92 -8.77 11.35
CA ASN A 278 -2.35 -8.85 11.53
C ASN A 278 -3.07 -7.61 10.97
N GLY A 279 -4.16 -7.84 10.24
CA GLY A 279 -4.93 -6.78 9.59
C GLY A 279 -5.52 -5.74 10.55
N ARG A 280 -5.64 -6.04 11.87
CA ARG A 280 -6.06 -5.05 12.85
C ARG A 280 -5.14 -3.82 12.90
N ASN A 281 -3.87 -3.97 12.54
CA ASN A 281 -2.97 -2.83 12.39
C ASN A 281 -3.44 -1.89 11.27
N TYR A 282 -3.85 -2.45 10.13
CA TYR A 282 -4.37 -1.63 9.03
C TYR A 282 -5.78 -1.09 9.36
N GLN A 283 -6.64 -1.90 10.02
CA GLN A 283 -7.93 -1.42 10.51
C GLN A 283 -7.77 -0.15 11.35
N ARG A 284 -6.88 -0.15 12.37
CA ARG A 284 -6.63 1.00 13.24
C ARG A 284 -6.03 2.18 12.47
N THR A 285 -5.16 1.92 11.50
CA THR A 285 -4.59 2.94 10.62
C THR A 285 -5.69 3.64 9.82
N LEU A 286 -6.59 2.88 9.20
CA LEU A 286 -7.74 3.39 8.45
C LEU A 286 -8.74 4.14 9.34
N GLU A 287 -8.93 3.72 10.59
CA GLU A 287 -9.73 4.44 11.57
C GLU A 287 -9.16 5.82 11.88
N ALA A 288 -7.84 5.89 12.07
CA ALA A 288 -7.16 7.17 12.31
C ALA A 288 -7.23 8.08 11.07
N TRP A 289 -7.01 7.54 9.88
CA TRP A 289 -7.14 8.30 8.64
C TRP A 289 -8.57 8.79 8.41
N GLN A 290 -9.58 7.94 8.62
CA GLN A 290 -11.00 8.33 8.48
C GLN A 290 -11.35 9.44 9.45
N LYS A 291 -10.94 9.33 10.72
CA LYS A 291 -11.16 10.37 11.73
C LYS A 291 -10.57 11.72 11.31
N ASN A 292 -9.32 11.71 10.83
CA ASN A 292 -8.65 12.92 10.35
C ASN A 292 -9.34 13.48 9.10
N PHE A 293 -9.68 12.60 8.13
CA PHE A 293 -10.38 12.97 6.91
C PHE A 293 -11.72 13.67 7.21
N GLN A 294 -12.52 13.09 8.09
CA GLN A 294 -13.82 13.66 8.49
C GLN A 294 -13.65 14.99 9.20
N ALA A 295 -12.68 15.10 10.13
CA ALA A 295 -12.39 16.34 10.85
C ALA A 295 -11.94 17.46 9.91
N ASN A 296 -11.20 17.13 8.85
CA ASN A 296 -10.62 18.09 7.90
C ASN A 296 -11.38 18.18 6.57
N TRP A 297 -12.57 17.59 6.46
CA TRP A 297 -13.33 17.57 5.21
C TRP A 297 -13.55 18.95 4.60
N ASN A 298 -13.83 19.96 5.44
CA ASN A 298 -14.03 21.34 4.98
C ASN A 298 -12.77 21.94 4.30
N ALA A 299 -11.58 21.55 4.72
CA ALA A 299 -10.34 21.94 4.07
C ALA A 299 -10.14 21.16 2.76
N ILE A 300 -10.35 19.85 2.79
CA ILE A 300 -10.20 18.93 1.63
C ILE A 300 -11.09 19.37 0.48
N ARG A 301 -12.39 19.60 0.73
CA ARG A 301 -13.32 20.02 -0.32
C ARG A 301 -12.98 21.37 -0.96
N LYS A 302 -12.36 22.29 -0.21
CA LYS A 302 -11.91 23.57 -0.77
C LYS A 302 -10.72 23.42 -1.71
N ILE A 303 -9.80 22.47 -1.41
CA ILE A 303 -8.62 22.22 -2.25
C ILE A 303 -9.04 21.62 -3.59
N ARG A 304 -10.01 20.72 -3.57
CA ARG A 304 -10.41 19.93 -4.74
C ARG A 304 -11.65 20.43 -5.46
N GLY A 305 -12.47 21.24 -4.80
CA GLY A 305 -13.82 21.59 -5.27
C GLY A 305 -14.80 20.40 -5.14
N ASP A 306 -14.53 19.49 -4.22
CA ASP A 306 -15.27 18.25 -4.06
C ASP A 306 -16.68 18.46 -3.48
N ASP A 307 -17.56 17.56 -3.89
CA ASP A 307 -18.95 17.48 -3.46
C ASP A 307 -19.20 16.36 -2.44
N GLU A 308 -20.43 16.23 -2.01
CA GLU A 308 -20.89 15.20 -1.09
C GLU A 308 -20.68 13.76 -1.64
N ARG A 309 -20.68 13.60 -2.96
CA ARG A 309 -20.45 12.30 -3.58
C ARG A 309 -19.00 11.87 -3.40
N SER A 310 -18.05 12.77 -3.59
CA SER A 310 -16.62 12.53 -3.33
C SER A 310 -16.37 12.18 -1.87
N TYR A 311 -17.01 12.89 -0.93
CA TYR A 311 -16.99 12.52 0.50
C TYR A 311 -17.43 11.06 0.71
N ARG A 312 -18.57 10.66 0.14
CA ARG A 312 -19.13 9.32 0.31
C ARG A 312 -18.23 8.24 -0.32
N ILE A 313 -17.55 8.52 -1.43
CA ILE A 313 -16.57 7.59 -2.02
C ILE A 313 -15.43 7.33 -1.03
N TRP A 314 -14.81 8.38 -0.49
CA TRP A 314 -13.73 8.24 0.48
C TRP A 314 -14.19 7.60 1.79
N ASN A 315 -15.33 8.01 2.30
CA ASN A 315 -15.88 7.45 3.54
C ASN A 315 -16.21 5.96 3.38
N TYR A 316 -16.83 5.57 2.26
CA TYR A 316 -17.08 4.16 1.96
C TYR A 316 -15.78 3.36 1.83
N TYR A 317 -14.76 3.92 1.19
CA TYR A 317 -13.43 3.30 1.11
C TYR A 317 -12.88 2.98 2.51
N PHE A 318 -12.91 3.93 3.43
CA PHE A 318 -12.44 3.70 4.79
C PHE A 318 -13.27 2.61 5.50
N LEU A 319 -14.58 2.70 5.45
CA LEU A 319 -15.48 1.74 6.11
C LEU A 319 -15.34 0.34 5.56
N PHE A 320 -15.30 0.19 4.23
CA PHE A 320 -15.16 -1.11 3.57
C PHE A 320 -13.80 -1.75 3.88
N THR A 321 -12.72 -1.02 3.74
CA THR A 321 -11.37 -1.55 3.99
C THR A 321 -11.16 -1.87 5.48
N ARG A 322 -11.72 -1.08 6.40
CA ARG A 322 -11.74 -1.39 7.82
C ARG A 322 -12.45 -2.72 8.11
N ALA A 323 -13.60 -2.97 7.49
CA ALA A 323 -14.31 -4.24 7.62
C ALA A 323 -13.46 -5.42 7.10
N LEU A 324 -12.83 -5.24 5.93
CA LEU A 324 -11.97 -6.24 5.31
C LEU A 324 -10.79 -6.62 6.20
N PHE A 325 -10.04 -5.65 6.70
CA PHE A 325 -8.88 -5.89 7.57
C PHE A 325 -9.27 -6.35 8.98
N LYS A 326 -10.49 -6.07 9.44
CA LYS A 326 -11.02 -6.60 10.70
C LYS A 326 -11.40 -8.08 10.62
N GLY A 327 -11.74 -8.58 9.44
CA GLY A 327 -12.28 -9.91 9.19
C GLY A 327 -11.50 -11.02 9.91
N GLN A 328 -12.19 -11.93 10.57
CA GLN A 328 -11.62 -13.03 11.38
C GLN A 328 -10.57 -12.55 12.40
N GLY A 329 -10.81 -11.41 13.02
CA GLY A 329 -9.88 -10.84 14.00
C GLY A 329 -8.57 -10.35 13.37
N GLY A 330 -8.61 -9.96 12.10
CA GLY A 330 -7.45 -9.49 11.34
C GLY A 330 -6.60 -10.60 10.72
N ARG A 331 -7.08 -11.85 10.75
CA ARG A 331 -6.35 -13.00 10.20
C ARG A 331 -6.70 -13.33 8.75
N LEU A 332 -7.77 -12.71 8.20
CA LEU A 332 -8.19 -12.95 6.82
C LEU A 332 -7.34 -12.18 5.81
N VAL A 333 -7.23 -10.88 6.01
CA VAL A 333 -6.41 -9.97 5.21
C VAL A 333 -5.50 -9.20 6.16
N GLY A 334 -4.26 -9.06 5.78
CA GLY A 334 -3.23 -8.34 6.53
C GLY A 334 -2.10 -7.93 5.59
N ASN A 335 -0.92 -7.74 6.12
CA ASN A 335 0.27 -7.47 5.29
C ASN A 335 1.30 -8.58 5.46
N GLY A 336 1.85 -9.03 4.34
CA GLY A 336 3.04 -9.88 4.31
C GLY A 336 4.30 -9.03 4.28
N GLN A 337 5.29 -9.42 5.05
CA GLN A 337 6.66 -8.90 4.94
C GLN A 337 7.58 -10.05 4.59
N TYR A 338 8.36 -9.88 3.54
CA TYR A 338 9.26 -10.90 3.00
C TYR A 338 10.65 -10.32 2.92
N LEU A 339 11.58 -10.90 3.69
CA LEU A 339 13.00 -10.59 3.57
C LEU A 339 13.62 -11.54 2.55
N LEU A 340 14.17 -10.97 1.50
CA LEU A 340 14.76 -11.66 0.38
C LEU A 340 16.28 -11.47 0.39
N ARG A 341 17.01 -12.54 0.09
CA ARG A 341 18.46 -12.51 -0.13
C ARG A 341 18.75 -12.94 -1.57
N PRO A 342 19.68 -12.28 -2.27
CA PRO A 342 20.16 -12.72 -3.59
C PRO A 342 20.60 -14.18 -3.60
N ARG A 343 20.38 -14.85 -4.73
CA ARG A 343 20.93 -16.19 -5.00
C ARG A 343 22.22 -16.09 -5.76
#